data_5d7c5817ffde532bf267c0c84ac03990
#
_entry.id   5d7c5817ffde532bf267c0c84ac03990
#
_cell.length_a   1.000
_cell.length_b   1.000
_cell.length_c   1.000
_cell.angle_alpha   90.00
_cell.angle_beta   90.00
_cell.angle_gamma   90.00
#
_symmetry.space_group_name_H-M   'P 1'
#
loop_
_entity.id
_entity.type
_entity.pdbx_description
1 polymer ?
#
loop_
_entity_poly.entity_id
_entity_poly.type
_entity_poly.pdbx_seq_one_letter_code
_entity_poly.pdbx_strand_id
1 'polypeptide(L)'
;MSSENVLTPYEKVLAARKSDRPDIMKYIEVLFDDFIEMHGDRYYKDDKSLVAGIASFNGKTVTVIGNRKGKNIEENIRYNFGMASPEGYRKAVRVMKQAEKFRRPVITFVDTPGAYPGMEAESNGQSNAIAGSIAAMLKLTVPVISVITGEGGSGGALALAAADRVYMLENAVYSILSPEGFASIIYKDAKKAPQASEIMKLTAQELFTAGLVDGVIA
;
A
#
# COMPACT_ATOMS: atom_id res chain seq x y z
N MET A 1 -29.05 3.65 -21.47
CA MET A 1 -28.06 2.93 -20.67
C MET A 1 -26.72 3.23 -21.31
N SER A 2 -25.97 4.17 -20.76
CA SER A 2 -24.60 4.46 -21.23
C SER A 2 -23.74 3.25 -20.95
N SER A 3 -23.11 2.67 -21.96
CA SER A 3 -22.06 1.68 -21.79
C SER A 3 -20.96 2.33 -20.95
N GLU A 4 -20.89 2.02 -19.68
CA GLU A 4 -19.73 2.35 -18.87
C GLU A 4 -18.52 1.74 -19.58
N ASN A 5 -17.58 2.58 -19.92
CA ASN A 5 -16.37 2.19 -20.62
C ASN A 5 -15.50 1.42 -19.62
N VAL A 6 -15.66 0.11 -19.56
CA VAL A 6 -14.90 -0.76 -18.62
C VAL A 6 -13.42 -0.69 -19.01
N LEU A 7 -12.60 -0.15 -18.10
CA LEU A 7 -11.16 -0.04 -18.31
C LEU A 7 -10.52 -1.42 -18.42
N THR A 8 -9.63 -1.58 -19.40
CA THR A 8 -8.76 -2.76 -19.51
C THR A 8 -7.84 -2.88 -18.28
N PRO A 9 -7.28 -4.06 -17.98
CA PRO A 9 -6.33 -4.23 -16.87
C PRO A 9 -5.16 -3.25 -16.91
N TYR A 10 -4.60 -2.99 -18.10
CA TYR A 10 -3.52 -2.02 -18.23
C TYR A 10 -3.96 -0.56 -18.04
N GLU A 11 -5.14 -0.19 -18.50
CA GLU A 11 -5.72 1.14 -18.23
C GLU A 11 -5.96 1.34 -16.73
N LYS A 12 -6.34 0.31 -15.97
CA LYS A 12 -6.41 0.36 -14.50
C LYS A 12 -5.04 0.56 -13.87
N VAL A 13 -3.98 -0.09 -14.38
CA VAL A 13 -2.60 0.17 -13.95
C VAL A 13 -2.23 1.64 -14.16
N LEU A 14 -2.54 2.19 -15.33
CA LEU A 14 -2.28 3.61 -15.63
C LEU A 14 -3.12 4.54 -14.73
N ALA A 15 -4.38 4.20 -14.49
CA ALA A 15 -5.25 4.95 -13.57
C ALA A 15 -4.70 4.93 -12.13
N ALA A 16 -4.24 3.77 -11.63
CA ALA A 16 -3.63 3.64 -10.31
C ALA A 16 -2.33 4.46 -10.14
N ARG A 17 -1.66 4.82 -11.23
CA ARG A 17 -0.42 5.60 -11.25
C ARG A 17 -0.62 7.11 -11.39
N LYS A 18 -1.84 7.58 -11.66
CA LYS A 18 -2.10 9.02 -11.83
C LYS A 18 -1.76 9.80 -10.56
N SER A 19 -1.13 10.96 -10.72
CA SER A 19 -0.71 11.84 -9.62
C SER A 19 -1.83 12.70 -9.05
N ASP A 20 -2.96 12.84 -9.77
CA ASP A 20 -4.14 13.59 -9.34
C ASP A 20 -5.06 12.79 -8.40
N ARG A 21 -4.73 11.55 -8.11
CA ARG A 21 -5.48 10.70 -7.18
C ARG A 21 -5.29 11.15 -5.73
N PRO A 22 -6.30 10.91 -4.86
CA PRO A 22 -6.13 11.13 -3.42
C PRO A 22 -4.96 10.32 -2.87
N ASP A 23 -4.08 10.98 -2.10
CA ASP A 23 -3.03 10.34 -1.31
C ASP A 23 -3.56 9.96 0.09
N ILE A 24 -2.72 9.28 0.89
CA ILE A 24 -3.07 8.89 2.26
C ILE A 24 -3.52 10.07 3.13
N MET A 25 -2.93 11.26 2.95
CA MET A 25 -3.30 12.44 3.75
C MET A 25 -4.72 12.90 3.45
N LYS A 26 -5.17 12.76 2.18
CA LYS A 26 -6.56 13.09 1.82
C LYS A 26 -7.56 12.08 2.39
N TYR A 27 -7.22 10.79 2.43
CA TYR A 27 -8.05 9.80 3.12
C TYR A 27 -8.12 10.08 4.62
N ILE A 28 -6.99 10.46 5.25
CA ILE A 28 -6.97 10.82 6.66
C ILE A 28 -7.86 12.04 6.93
N GLU A 29 -7.74 13.10 6.13
CA GLU A 29 -8.53 14.33 6.26
C GLU A 29 -10.05 14.08 6.17
N VAL A 30 -10.45 13.16 5.28
CA VAL A 30 -11.89 12.95 5.00
C VAL A 30 -12.54 11.92 5.92
N LEU A 31 -11.79 10.88 6.31
CA LEU A 31 -12.35 9.72 7.01
C LEU A 31 -12.14 9.77 8.53
N PHE A 32 -11.18 10.55 9.01
CA PHE A 32 -10.77 10.50 10.40
C PHE A 32 -10.73 11.89 11.04
N ASP A 33 -10.97 11.92 12.35
CA ASP A 33 -10.79 13.10 13.19
C ASP A 33 -9.51 12.95 14.03
N ASP A 34 -8.96 14.08 14.50
CA ASP A 34 -7.88 14.16 15.50
C ASP A 34 -6.63 13.32 15.14
N PHE A 35 -6.20 13.32 13.88
CA PHE A 35 -5.04 12.55 13.49
C PHE A 35 -3.74 13.10 14.07
N ILE A 36 -3.03 12.24 14.81
CA ILE A 36 -1.72 12.53 15.41
C ILE A 36 -0.67 11.63 14.73
N GLU A 37 0.17 12.22 13.89
CA GLU A 37 1.23 11.50 13.19
C GLU A 37 2.37 11.10 14.14
N MET A 38 2.86 9.88 14.00
CA MET A 38 3.94 9.30 14.78
C MET A 38 5.18 9.07 13.90
N HIS A 39 6.28 9.70 14.25
CA HIS A 39 7.51 9.69 13.45
C HIS A 39 8.58 8.76 14.00
N GLY A 40 9.45 8.28 13.08
CA GLY A 40 10.66 7.53 13.37
C GLY A 40 10.45 6.07 13.78
N ASP A 41 11.44 5.25 13.45
CA ASP A 41 11.43 3.80 13.75
C ASP A 41 11.96 3.46 15.16
N ARG A 42 12.54 4.44 15.87
CA ARG A 42 13.24 4.28 17.16
C ARG A 42 14.52 3.44 17.08
N TYR A 43 15.05 3.30 15.86
CA TYR A 43 16.25 2.53 15.61
C TYR A 43 17.30 3.33 14.81
N TYR A 44 16.88 3.97 13.71
CA TYR A 44 17.79 4.69 12.82
C TYR A 44 17.27 6.06 12.42
N LYS A 45 16.15 6.13 11.68
CA LYS A 45 15.59 7.41 11.21
C LYS A 45 14.07 7.35 10.99
N ASP A 46 13.50 8.42 10.47
CA ASP A 46 12.13 8.44 9.96
C ASP A 46 12.09 8.19 8.45
N ASP A 47 10.98 7.65 7.98
CA ASP A 47 10.67 7.51 6.56
C ASP A 47 9.40 8.29 6.22
N LYS A 48 9.54 9.28 5.33
CA LYS A 48 8.44 10.16 4.91
C LYS A 48 7.50 9.52 3.90
N SER A 49 7.91 8.42 3.26
CA SER A 49 7.09 7.66 2.31
C SER A 49 6.01 6.81 2.98
N LEU A 50 6.06 6.71 4.33
CA LEU A 50 5.09 5.98 5.12
C LEU A 50 4.58 6.86 6.26
N VAL A 51 3.28 7.11 6.26
CA VAL A 51 2.55 7.80 7.33
C VAL A 51 2.04 6.77 8.32
N ALA A 52 2.17 7.04 9.61
CA ALA A 52 1.60 6.21 10.67
C ALA A 52 1.17 7.09 11.85
N GLY A 53 0.02 6.80 12.44
CA GLY A 53 -0.49 7.63 13.52
C GLY A 53 -1.72 7.05 14.20
N ILE A 54 -2.30 7.86 15.07
CA ILE A 54 -3.51 7.57 15.82
C ILE A 54 -4.56 8.58 15.37
N ALA A 55 -5.80 8.12 15.19
CA ALA A 55 -6.93 8.97 14.81
C ALA A 55 -8.21 8.51 15.48
N SER A 56 -9.27 9.28 15.34
CA SER A 56 -10.64 8.89 15.67
C SER A 56 -11.38 8.52 14.40
N PHE A 57 -12.04 7.37 14.41
CA PHE A 57 -12.94 6.91 13.34
C PHE A 57 -14.32 6.61 13.93
N ASN A 58 -15.32 7.43 13.61
CA ASN A 58 -16.66 7.31 14.18
C ASN A 58 -16.65 7.21 15.72
N GLY A 59 -15.86 8.06 16.38
CA GLY A 59 -15.73 8.11 17.84
C GLY A 59 -14.90 6.98 18.46
N LYS A 60 -14.28 6.11 17.65
CA LYS A 60 -13.38 5.04 18.12
C LYS A 60 -11.94 5.38 17.78
N THR A 61 -11.05 5.29 18.76
CA THR A 61 -9.61 5.45 18.50
C THR A 61 -9.05 4.29 17.67
N VAL A 62 -8.43 4.62 16.56
CA VAL A 62 -7.82 3.66 15.64
C VAL A 62 -6.36 4.02 15.35
N THR A 63 -5.61 3.07 14.83
CA THR A 63 -4.28 3.28 14.29
C THR A 63 -4.37 3.31 12.77
N VAL A 64 -3.82 4.34 12.14
CA VAL A 64 -3.82 4.52 10.67
C VAL A 64 -2.38 4.46 10.17
N ILE A 65 -2.14 3.66 9.14
CA ILE A 65 -0.83 3.49 8.50
C ILE A 65 -1.03 3.50 6.99
N GLY A 66 -0.13 4.13 6.23
CA GLY A 66 -0.23 4.03 4.77
C GLY A 66 0.95 4.62 4.02
N ASN A 67 1.07 4.23 2.76
CA ASN A 67 2.06 4.77 1.86
C ASN A 67 1.68 6.18 1.40
N ARG A 68 2.67 7.05 1.28
CA ARG A 68 2.51 8.42 0.81
C ARG A 68 3.19 8.61 -0.54
N LYS A 69 2.41 8.94 -1.56
CA LYS A 69 2.88 9.42 -2.85
C LYS A 69 2.78 10.95 -2.93
N GLY A 70 3.59 11.56 -3.76
CA GLY A 70 3.51 12.99 -4.04
C GLY A 70 2.55 13.30 -5.20
N LYS A 71 2.11 14.55 -5.27
CA LYS A 71 1.27 15.08 -6.36
C LYS A 71 2.08 15.63 -7.54
N ASN A 72 3.36 15.84 -7.34
CA ASN A 72 4.32 16.34 -8.33
C ASN A 72 5.65 15.60 -8.19
N ILE A 73 6.58 15.87 -9.10
CA ILE A 73 7.87 15.16 -9.12
C ILE A 73 8.72 15.44 -7.88
N GLU A 74 8.71 16.66 -7.36
CA GLU A 74 9.47 17.04 -6.17
C GLU A 74 8.96 16.29 -4.92
N GLU A 75 7.65 16.26 -4.73
CA GLU A 75 7.03 15.50 -3.65
C GLU A 75 7.26 14.00 -3.80
N ASN A 76 7.17 13.46 -5.03
CA ASN A 76 7.43 12.06 -5.29
C ASN A 76 8.87 11.67 -4.94
N ILE A 77 9.85 12.51 -5.28
CA ILE A 77 11.24 12.31 -4.84
C ILE A 77 11.33 12.33 -3.31
N ARG A 78 10.66 13.29 -2.66
CA ARG A 78 10.63 13.43 -1.19
C ARG A 78 10.04 12.21 -0.49
N TYR A 79 9.04 11.56 -1.10
CA TYR A 79 8.33 10.40 -0.55
C TYR A 79 8.73 9.08 -1.23
N ASN A 80 9.88 9.04 -1.91
CA ASN A 80 10.37 7.85 -2.62
C ASN A 80 9.29 7.19 -3.50
N PHE A 81 8.42 7.98 -4.14
CA PHE A 81 7.29 7.47 -4.95
C PHE A 81 6.36 6.51 -4.18
N GLY A 82 6.24 6.66 -2.87
CA GLY A 82 5.49 5.76 -2.02
C GLY A 82 6.21 4.45 -1.67
N MET A 83 7.47 4.31 -2.06
CA MET A 83 8.29 3.14 -1.77
C MET A 83 8.95 3.29 -0.40
N ALA A 84 8.46 2.54 0.59
CA ALA A 84 8.99 2.61 1.93
C ALA A 84 10.37 1.98 2.05
N SER A 85 11.26 2.66 2.80
CA SER A 85 12.54 2.17 3.26
C SER A 85 12.36 1.26 4.50
N PRO A 86 13.40 0.55 4.97
CA PRO A 86 13.33 -0.30 6.17
C PRO A 86 12.77 0.43 7.39
N GLU A 87 13.11 1.72 7.53
CA GLU A 87 12.65 2.58 8.62
C GLU A 87 11.13 2.77 8.60
N GLY A 88 10.53 2.86 7.40
CA GLY A 88 9.08 2.95 7.24
C GLY A 88 8.39 1.70 7.77
N TYR A 89 8.82 0.52 7.34
CA TYR A 89 8.25 -0.75 7.83
C TYR A 89 8.49 -0.95 9.33
N ARG A 90 9.67 -0.60 9.87
CA ARG A 90 9.93 -0.64 11.31
C ARG A 90 9.05 0.35 12.09
N LYS A 91 8.81 1.55 11.53
CA LYS A 91 7.85 2.52 12.08
C LYS A 91 6.44 1.92 12.12
N ALA A 92 5.98 1.30 11.02
CA ALA A 92 4.70 0.60 10.97
C ALA A 92 4.60 -0.47 12.07
N VAL A 93 5.58 -1.36 12.19
CA VAL A 93 5.63 -2.40 13.23
C VAL A 93 5.57 -1.80 14.62
N ARG A 94 6.29 -0.72 14.88
CA ARG A 94 6.25 -0.03 16.18
C ARG A 94 4.85 0.48 16.52
N VAL A 95 4.17 1.09 15.55
CA VAL A 95 2.83 1.64 15.75
C VAL A 95 1.78 0.53 15.85
N MET A 96 1.94 -0.58 15.10
CA MET A 96 1.12 -1.80 15.22
C MET A 96 1.24 -2.42 16.62
N LYS A 97 2.46 -2.58 17.16
CA LYS A 97 2.67 -3.08 18.53
C LYS A 97 2.02 -2.17 19.58
N GLN A 98 2.00 -0.87 19.33
CA GLN A 98 1.29 0.06 20.21
C GLN A 98 -0.24 -0.06 20.07
N ALA A 99 -0.75 -0.30 18.83
CA ALA A 99 -2.15 -0.60 18.61
C ALA A 99 -2.59 -1.84 19.39
N GLU A 100 -1.83 -2.92 19.30
CA GLU A 100 -2.04 -4.16 20.07
C GLU A 100 -2.12 -3.88 21.57
N LYS A 101 -1.10 -3.19 22.12
CA LYS A 101 -1.03 -2.87 23.56
C LYS A 101 -2.25 -2.10 24.06
N PHE A 102 -2.76 -1.16 23.25
CA PHE A 102 -3.90 -0.30 23.61
C PHE A 102 -5.22 -0.77 23.01
N ARG A 103 -5.26 -1.96 22.40
CA ARG A 103 -6.44 -2.58 21.80
C ARG A 103 -7.15 -1.70 20.76
N ARG A 104 -6.36 -0.99 19.95
CA ARG A 104 -6.87 -0.17 18.86
C ARG A 104 -6.92 -0.96 17.55
N PRO A 105 -8.02 -0.95 16.81
CA PRO A 105 -8.04 -1.45 15.44
C PRO A 105 -6.97 -0.77 14.57
N VAL A 106 -6.45 -1.49 13.59
CA VAL A 106 -5.48 -0.97 12.61
C VAL A 106 -6.14 -0.86 11.24
N ILE A 107 -6.01 0.29 10.61
CA ILE A 107 -6.46 0.53 9.23
C ILE A 107 -5.24 0.90 8.41
N THR A 108 -4.99 0.15 7.32
CA THR A 108 -3.88 0.44 6.43
C THR A 108 -4.35 0.88 5.05
N PHE A 109 -3.64 1.84 4.45
CA PHE A 109 -3.87 2.31 3.09
C PHE A 109 -2.62 2.03 2.25
N VAL A 110 -2.79 1.23 1.20
CA VAL A 110 -1.68 0.77 0.37
C VAL A 110 -1.71 1.45 -0.99
N ASP A 111 -0.67 2.21 -1.27
CA ASP A 111 -0.41 2.78 -2.60
C ASP A 111 1.10 2.89 -2.82
N THR A 112 1.69 1.81 -3.30
CA THR A 112 3.14 1.69 -3.52
C THR A 112 3.44 0.79 -4.72
N PRO A 113 4.39 1.15 -5.59
CA PRO A 113 4.88 0.24 -6.63
C PRO A 113 5.74 -0.90 -6.05
N GLY A 114 6.14 -0.81 -4.77
CA GLY A 114 6.97 -1.78 -4.06
C GLY A 114 7.76 -1.15 -2.92
N ALA A 115 8.67 -1.91 -2.34
CA ALA A 115 9.63 -1.40 -1.36
C ALA A 115 10.76 -0.63 -2.05
N TYR A 116 11.39 0.34 -1.36
CA TYR A 116 12.49 1.11 -1.92
C TYR A 116 13.70 0.21 -2.24
N PRO A 117 14.16 0.17 -3.52
CA PRO A 117 15.19 -0.78 -3.96
C PRO A 117 16.61 -0.25 -3.85
N GLY A 118 16.84 0.83 -3.09
CA GLY A 118 18.14 1.46 -2.96
C GLY A 118 19.14 0.63 -2.17
N MET A 119 20.43 0.77 -2.49
CA MET A 119 21.53 0.08 -1.80
C MET A 119 21.55 0.37 -0.30
N GLU A 120 21.23 1.60 0.11
CA GLU A 120 21.08 1.98 1.52
C GLU A 120 19.97 1.18 2.20
N ALA A 121 18.84 0.95 1.52
CA ALA A 121 17.74 0.15 2.07
C ALA A 121 18.15 -1.30 2.27
N GLU A 122 18.85 -1.90 1.30
CA GLU A 122 19.38 -3.26 1.45
C GLU A 122 20.36 -3.37 2.62
N SER A 123 21.30 -2.43 2.73
CA SER A 123 22.26 -2.37 3.85
C SER A 123 21.59 -2.21 5.20
N ASN A 124 20.45 -1.53 5.27
CA ASN A 124 19.65 -1.31 6.47
C ASN A 124 18.60 -2.41 6.72
N GLY A 125 18.64 -3.51 5.95
CA GLY A 125 17.83 -4.70 6.17
C GLY A 125 16.40 -4.60 5.63
N GLN A 126 16.23 -4.18 4.36
CA GLN A 126 14.92 -4.03 3.72
C GLN A 126 14.08 -5.31 3.79
N SER A 127 14.65 -6.46 3.41
CA SER A 127 13.94 -7.74 3.43
C SER A 127 13.50 -8.13 4.85
N ASN A 128 14.36 -7.91 5.85
CA ASN A 128 14.02 -8.17 7.25
C ASN A 128 12.91 -7.26 7.77
N ALA A 129 12.91 -5.98 7.37
CA ALA A 129 11.88 -5.03 7.78
C ALA A 129 10.51 -5.38 7.16
N ILE A 130 10.48 -5.78 5.88
CA ILE A 130 9.27 -6.27 5.20
C ILE A 130 8.74 -7.54 5.88
N ALA A 131 9.59 -8.55 6.06
CA ALA A 131 9.21 -9.81 6.70
C ALA A 131 8.72 -9.57 8.15
N GLY A 132 9.41 -8.69 8.88
CA GLY A 132 9.02 -8.28 10.23
C GLY A 132 7.66 -7.58 10.28
N SER A 133 7.32 -6.77 9.28
CA SER A 133 6.01 -6.12 9.18
C SER A 133 4.90 -7.13 8.91
N ILE A 134 5.09 -8.03 7.94
CA ILE A 134 4.15 -9.13 7.66
C ILE A 134 3.92 -9.97 8.92
N ALA A 135 4.99 -10.41 9.57
CA ALA A 135 4.91 -11.22 10.78
C ALA A 135 4.23 -10.48 11.94
N ALA A 136 4.41 -9.16 12.04
CA ALA A 136 3.74 -8.35 13.05
C ALA A 136 2.24 -8.27 12.77
N MET A 137 1.82 -7.98 11.54
CA MET A 137 0.41 -7.91 11.16
C MET A 137 -0.33 -9.22 11.44
N LEU A 138 0.26 -10.35 11.04
CA LEU A 138 -0.34 -11.68 11.25
C LEU A 138 -0.45 -12.09 12.74
N LYS A 139 0.27 -11.41 13.62
CA LYS A 139 0.23 -11.67 15.08
C LYS A 139 -0.69 -10.73 15.84
N LEU A 140 -1.21 -9.68 15.21
CA LEU A 140 -2.14 -8.76 15.87
C LEU A 140 -3.42 -9.51 16.25
N THR A 141 -3.90 -9.25 17.48
CA THR A 141 -5.19 -9.74 17.97
C THR A 141 -6.29 -8.69 17.89
N VAL A 142 -5.91 -7.45 17.56
CA VAL A 142 -6.86 -6.38 17.24
C VAL A 142 -7.27 -6.47 15.78
N PRO A 143 -8.49 -6.03 15.40
CA PRO A 143 -8.91 -6.04 14.00
C PRO A 143 -7.97 -5.24 13.09
N VAL A 144 -7.62 -5.83 11.95
CA VAL A 144 -6.78 -5.19 10.92
C VAL A 144 -7.54 -5.16 9.59
N ILE A 145 -7.71 -3.97 9.04
CA ILE A 145 -8.31 -3.76 7.73
C ILE A 145 -7.29 -3.08 6.82
N SER A 146 -7.08 -3.62 5.64
CA SER A 146 -6.25 -3.03 4.60
C SER A 146 -7.09 -2.57 3.41
N VAL A 147 -6.81 -1.38 2.90
CA VAL A 147 -7.42 -0.85 1.68
C VAL A 147 -6.32 -0.55 0.67
N ILE A 148 -6.32 -1.27 -0.45
CA ILE A 148 -5.41 -0.98 -1.57
C ILE A 148 -6.06 0.12 -2.40
N THR A 149 -5.48 1.32 -2.32
CA THR A 149 -6.07 2.53 -2.91
C THR A 149 -5.50 2.88 -4.29
N GLY A 150 -4.38 2.27 -4.66
CA GLY A 150 -3.71 2.50 -5.94
C GLY A 150 -2.91 1.30 -6.38
N GLU A 151 -1.59 1.42 -6.43
CA GLU A 151 -0.72 0.28 -6.69
C GLU A 151 -0.46 -0.50 -5.41
N GLY A 152 -0.68 -1.82 -5.45
CA GLY A 152 -0.25 -2.76 -4.44
C GLY A 152 0.92 -3.60 -4.97
N GLY A 153 2.15 -3.09 -4.86
CA GLY A 153 3.35 -3.72 -5.44
C GLY A 153 4.07 -4.66 -4.48
N SER A 154 4.10 -5.95 -4.80
CA SER A 154 5.02 -6.95 -4.24
C SER A 154 5.05 -6.99 -2.69
N GLY A 155 6.20 -7.35 -2.12
CA GLY A 155 6.42 -7.42 -0.66
C GLY A 155 6.23 -6.09 0.05
N GLY A 156 6.46 -4.97 -0.64
CA GLY A 156 6.22 -3.63 -0.09
C GLY A 156 4.76 -3.37 0.24
N ALA A 157 3.86 -3.80 -0.62
CA ALA A 157 2.42 -3.75 -0.38
C ALA A 157 1.99 -4.79 0.66
N LEU A 158 2.47 -6.04 0.53
CA LEU A 158 2.12 -7.13 1.44
C LEU A 158 2.50 -6.82 2.90
N ALA A 159 3.57 -6.06 3.12
CA ALA A 159 4.00 -5.61 4.44
C ALA A 159 2.95 -4.76 5.18
N LEU A 160 1.95 -4.24 4.47
CA LEU A 160 0.82 -3.49 5.03
C LEU A 160 -0.55 -4.09 4.67
N ALA A 161 -0.59 -5.17 3.88
CA ALA A 161 -1.82 -5.80 3.41
C ALA A 161 -2.07 -7.20 3.99
N ALA A 162 -1.20 -7.71 4.87
CA ALA A 162 -1.40 -8.99 5.57
C ALA A 162 -2.44 -8.82 6.70
N ALA A 163 -3.69 -8.48 6.36
CA ALA A 163 -4.76 -8.05 7.24
C ALA A 163 -5.87 -9.10 7.38
N ASP A 164 -6.75 -8.94 8.38
CA ASP A 164 -7.95 -9.79 8.54
C ASP A 164 -8.94 -9.60 7.39
N ARG A 165 -8.97 -8.36 6.85
CA ARG A 165 -9.79 -7.98 5.68
C ARG A 165 -9.00 -7.09 4.75
N VAL A 166 -9.04 -7.42 3.47
CA VAL A 166 -8.38 -6.66 2.41
C VAL A 166 -9.42 -6.19 1.40
N TYR A 167 -9.51 -4.89 1.23
CA TYR A 167 -10.36 -4.25 0.23
C TYR A 167 -9.51 -3.57 -0.82
N MET A 168 -10.06 -3.40 -2.02
CA MET A 168 -9.42 -2.65 -3.09
C MET A 168 -10.38 -1.60 -3.64
N LEU A 169 -9.87 -0.41 -3.98
CA LEU A 169 -10.63 0.49 -4.82
C LEU A 169 -10.77 -0.11 -6.22
N GLU A 170 -11.88 0.17 -6.89
CA GLU A 170 -12.26 -0.42 -8.19
C GLU A 170 -11.15 -0.36 -9.25
N ASN A 171 -10.41 0.77 -9.28
CA ASN A 171 -9.33 0.99 -10.22
C ASN A 171 -7.92 0.80 -9.61
N ALA A 172 -7.85 0.20 -8.42
CA ALA A 172 -6.58 -0.23 -7.83
C ALA A 172 -6.09 -1.54 -8.47
N VAL A 173 -4.80 -1.77 -8.36
CA VAL A 173 -4.15 -3.01 -8.83
C VAL A 173 -3.28 -3.61 -7.72
N TYR A 174 -3.23 -4.93 -7.64
CA TYR A 174 -2.40 -5.62 -6.65
C TYR A 174 -1.70 -6.80 -7.30
N SER A 175 -0.37 -6.83 -7.25
CA SER A 175 0.43 -7.85 -7.90
C SER A 175 1.81 -8.02 -7.28
N ILE A 176 2.42 -9.16 -7.51
CA ILE A 176 3.78 -9.48 -7.04
C ILE A 176 4.88 -8.78 -7.86
N LEU A 177 4.54 -8.24 -9.03
CA LEU A 177 5.47 -7.68 -10.01
C LEU A 177 4.74 -6.66 -10.87
N SER A 178 5.42 -5.63 -11.35
CA SER A 178 4.81 -4.71 -12.33
C SER A 178 4.56 -5.40 -13.68
N PRO A 179 3.54 -4.98 -14.44
CA PRO A 179 3.30 -5.52 -15.78
C PRO A 179 4.51 -5.41 -16.72
N GLU A 180 5.28 -4.33 -16.61
CA GLU A 180 6.50 -4.12 -17.37
C GLU A 180 7.58 -5.14 -16.98
N GLY A 181 7.73 -5.41 -15.69
CA GLY A 181 8.65 -6.42 -15.15
C GLY A 181 8.25 -7.83 -15.59
N PHE A 182 6.97 -8.17 -15.49
CA PHE A 182 6.43 -9.45 -15.96
C PHE A 182 6.65 -9.63 -17.47
N ALA A 183 6.33 -8.61 -18.28
CA ALA A 183 6.53 -8.63 -19.72
C ALA A 183 8.01 -8.81 -20.09
N SER A 184 8.91 -8.16 -19.34
CA SER A 184 10.37 -8.31 -19.56
C SER A 184 10.83 -9.73 -19.30
N ILE A 185 10.28 -10.41 -18.31
CA ILE A 185 10.63 -11.80 -17.97
C ILE A 185 10.07 -12.78 -19.02
N ILE A 186 8.76 -12.69 -19.30
CA ILE A 186 8.07 -13.68 -20.13
C ILE A 186 8.28 -13.43 -21.63
N TYR A 187 8.18 -12.16 -22.05
CA TYR A 187 8.23 -11.80 -23.47
C TYR A 187 9.56 -11.20 -23.91
N LYS A 188 10.51 -10.97 -22.97
CA LYS A 188 11.77 -10.25 -23.20
C LYS A 188 11.57 -8.84 -23.78
N ASP A 189 10.39 -8.25 -23.52
CA ASP A 189 9.99 -6.93 -24.04
C ASP A 189 9.01 -6.24 -23.07
N ALA A 190 9.47 -5.21 -22.36
CA ALA A 190 8.64 -4.43 -21.43
C ALA A 190 7.46 -3.71 -22.10
N LYS A 191 7.54 -3.43 -23.41
CA LYS A 191 6.44 -2.79 -24.16
C LYS A 191 5.19 -3.67 -24.25
N LYS A 192 5.32 -4.96 -23.97
CA LYS A 192 4.20 -5.91 -23.90
C LYS A 192 3.48 -5.89 -22.54
N ALA A 193 3.69 -4.86 -21.71
CA ALA A 193 2.99 -4.69 -20.44
C ALA A 193 1.45 -4.74 -20.58
N PRO A 194 0.78 -4.18 -21.61
CA PRO A 194 -0.65 -4.37 -21.79
C PRO A 194 -1.06 -5.84 -21.89
N GLN A 195 -0.37 -6.63 -22.69
CA GLN A 195 -0.61 -8.07 -22.83
C GLN A 195 -0.31 -8.83 -21.53
N ALA A 196 0.73 -8.43 -20.82
CA ALA A 196 1.10 -9.00 -19.53
C ALA A 196 -0.02 -8.78 -18.50
N SER A 197 -0.60 -7.57 -18.45
CA SER A 197 -1.68 -7.22 -17.50
C SER A 197 -2.91 -8.13 -17.63
N GLU A 198 -3.27 -8.54 -18.85
CA GLU A 198 -4.40 -9.46 -19.10
C GLU A 198 -4.17 -10.85 -18.45
N ILE A 199 -2.91 -11.29 -18.41
CA ILE A 199 -2.56 -12.62 -17.89
C ILE A 199 -2.37 -12.59 -16.37
N MET A 200 -1.89 -11.48 -15.83
CA MET A 200 -1.48 -11.35 -14.42
C MET A 200 -2.64 -11.41 -13.42
N LYS A 201 -3.87 -11.14 -13.86
CA LYS A 201 -5.04 -11.13 -12.98
C LYS A 201 -4.85 -10.21 -11.77
N LEU A 202 -4.55 -8.93 -12.02
CA LEU A 202 -4.11 -7.96 -11.02
C LEU A 202 -5.19 -6.93 -10.61
N THR A 203 -6.36 -6.94 -11.28
CA THR A 203 -7.42 -5.96 -11.01
C THR A 203 -8.25 -6.32 -9.79
N ALA A 204 -8.87 -5.33 -9.16
CA ALA A 204 -9.69 -5.52 -7.98
C ALA A 204 -10.78 -6.58 -8.19
N GLN A 205 -11.49 -6.56 -9.32
CA GLN A 205 -12.56 -7.51 -9.62
C GLN A 205 -12.05 -8.94 -9.84
N GLU A 206 -10.89 -9.09 -10.52
CA GLU A 206 -10.29 -10.41 -10.74
C GLU A 206 -9.82 -11.03 -9.41
N LEU A 207 -9.18 -10.24 -8.56
CA LEU A 207 -8.70 -10.69 -7.24
C LEU A 207 -9.84 -10.98 -6.27
N PHE A 208 -10.92 -10.21 -6.32
CA PHE A 208 -12.15 -10.51 -5.56
C PHE A 208 -12.78 -11.82 -6.02
N THR A 209 -12.91 -12.03 -7.32
CA THR A 209 -13.43 -13.27 -7.89
C THR A 209 -12.56 -14.48 -7.53
N ALA A 210 -11.24 -14.29 -7.44
CA ALA A 210 -10.30 -15.33 -7.00
C ALA A 210 -10.27 -15.55 -5.48
N GLY A 211 -11.01 -14.77 -4.69
CA GLY A 211 -11.02 -14.85 -3.23
C GLY A 211 -9.74 -14.38 -2.55
N LEU A 212 -8.94 -13.56 -3.23
CA LEU A 212 -7.68 -13.01 -2.71
C LEU A 212 -7.87 -11.68 -1.97
N VAL A 213 -8.98 -11.01 -2.22
CA VAL A 213 -9.43 -9.82 -1.47
C VAL A 213 -10.88 -9.98 -1.07
N ASP A 214 -11.28 -9.30 0.01
CA ASP A 214 -12.62 -9.46 0.63
C ASP A 214 -13.70 -8.57 -0.01
N GLY A 215 -13.31 -7.55 -0.77
CA GLY A 215 -14.28 -6.69 -1.44
C GLY A 215 -13.66 -5.61 -2.32
N VAL A 216 -14.51 -5.05 -3.17
CA VAL A 216 -14.18 -3.93 -4.07
C VAL A 216 -15.00 -2.72 -3.65
N ILE A 217 -14.35 -1.57 -3.54
CA ILE A 217 -14.94 -0.27 -3.21
C ILE A 217 -14.99 0.56 -4.51
N ALA A 218 -16.18 1.01 -4.89
CA ALA A 218 -16.43 1.87 -6.06
C ALA A 218 -15.88 3.28 -5.89
#